data_d858941ac673348ec6cab29b7df395dd
#
_entry.id   d858941ac673348ec6cab29b7df395dd
#
_cell.length_a   1.000
_cell.length_b   1.000
_cell.length_c   1.000
_cell.angle_alpha   90.00
_cell.angle_beta   90.00
_cell.angle_gamma   90.00
#
_symmetry.space_group_name_H-M   'P 1'
#
loop_
_entity.id
_entity.type
_entity.pdbx_description
1 polymer ?
#
loop_
_entity_poly.entity_id
_entity_poly.type
_entity_poly.pdbx_seq_one_letter_code
_entity_poly.pdbx_strand_id
1 'polypeptide(L)'
;MKVLKKIIIFTAILTLFIVTSLNIVKNNIYANAQIKSEKTIKIVVLLSSFNDAYISLIKDNLERIQKENANNVEFIFLDGKNNTDIQNELITSTLSTDFDLLLANLVNLDANNIDSFINKVKSKNIPVILFNIVPFVTTSIKSYPKALVIATSAEQSGILQGNLIVNAWKSNKAAMDKNKDNILQYIMLTDKNNNTLTTARTRYSISTINDAGIKTEELSRISSEGTKEAAQMIMESTFLKYGDKIEAIIANNDTLAIGAINALQKYGYNIGNKSIPVVGADAIPEARELIKKGSMLGTVIQDPSAMAETLYKVGMNLISNSPPLSNTNYKFNETGFVVEMPYSEYKQ
;
A
#
# COMPACT_ATOMS: atom_id res chain seq x y z
N MET A 1 -43.70 62.90 43.39
CA MET A 1 -42.83 63.17 42.21
C MET A 1 -41.43 62.49 42.28
N LYS A 2 -40.68 62.60 43.38
CA LYS A 2 -39.30 62.04 43.47
C LYS A 2 -39.26 60.45 43.36
N VAL A 3 -40.25 59.70 43.89
CA VAL A 3 -40.30 58.24 43.83
C VAL A 3 -40.62 57.74 42.40
N LEU A 4 -41.55 58.43 41.74
CA LEU A 4 -41.93 58.05 40.37
C LEU A 4 -40.77 58.25 39.36
N LYS A 5 -39.97 59.32 39.53
CA LYS A 5 -38.73 59.54 38.73
C LYS A 5 -37.70 58.44 38.96
N LYS A 6 -37.52 57.96 40.19
CA LYS A 6 -36.59 56.86 40.50
C LYS A 6 -37.04 55.55 39.88
N ILE A 7 -38.33 55.23 39.91
CA ILE A 7 -38.88 54.05 39.26
C ILE A 7 -38.70 54.06 37.75
N ILE A 8 -38.97 55.22 37.10
CA ILE A 8 -38.77 55.39 35.63
C ILE A 8 -37.29 55.25 35.23
N ILE A 9 -36.39 55.79 36.04
CA ILE A 9 -34.93 55.64 35.78
C ILE A 9 -34.49 54.20 35.97
N PHE A 10 -34.97 53.49 36.99
CA PHE A 10 -34.61 52.10 37.25
C PHE A 10 -35.15 51.17 36.15
N THR A 11 -36.40 51.36 35.71
CA THR A 11 -36.94 50.60 34.57
C THR A 11 -36.21 50.86 33.24
N ALA A 12 -35.80 52.11 32.98
CA ALA A 12 -35.02 52.46 31.78
C ALA A 12 -33.62 51.81 31.82
N ILE A 13 -32.95 51.75 32.98
CA ILE A 13 -31.66 51.08 33.13
C ILE A 13 -31.80 49.57 32.98
N LEU A 14 -32.87 48.96 33.54
CA LEU A 14 -33.11 47.54 33.43
C LEU A 14 -33.43 47.11 32.01
N THR A 15 -34.23 47.91 31.27
CA THR A 15 -34.50 47.63 29.84
C THR A 15 -33.25 47.79 28.98
N LEU A 16 -32.39 48.78 29.24
CA LEU A 16 -31.11 48.96 28.55
C LEU A 16 -30.17 47.76 28.79
N PHE A 17 -30.14 47.25 30.05
CA PHE A 17 -29.32 46.07 30.40
C PHE A 17 -29.82 44.79 29.71
N ILE A 18 -31.13 44.61 29.61
CA ILE A 18 -31.74 43.47 28.92
C ILE A 18 -31.44 43.55 27.41
N VAL A 19 -31.58 44.69 26.79
CA VAL A 19 -31.29 44.87 25.38
C VAL A 19 -29.82 44.67 25.05
N THR A 20 -28.90 45.16 25.92
CA THR A 20 -27.46 44.93 25.72
C THR A 20 -27.07 43.47 25.91
N SER A 21 -27.61 42.80 26.93
CA SER A 21 -27.36 41.34 27.12
C SER A 21 -27.93 40.47 26.01
N LEU A 22 -29.10 40.79 25.47
CA LEU A 22 -29.67 40.11 24.30
C LEU A 22 -28.84 40.33 23.04
N ASN A 23 -28.27 41.53 22.82
CA ASN A 23 -27.36 41.81 21.71
C ASN A 23 -26.02 41.08 21.85
N ILE A 24 -25.47 40.94 23.04
CA ILE A 24 -24.25 40.18 23.32
C ILE A 24 -24.48 38.67 23.06
N VAL A 25 -25.62 38.12 23.53
CA VAL A 25 -25.99 36.72 23.28
C VAL A 25 -26.22 36.49 21.80
N LYS A 26 -26.91 37.40 21.10
CA LYS A 26 -27.13 37.32 19.66
C LYS A 26 -25.84 37.37 18.86
N ASN A 27 -24.93 38.29 19.20
CA ASN A 27 -23.62 38.39 18.55
C ASN A 27 -22.73 37.19 18.83
N ASN A 28 -22.78 36.61 20.04
CA ASN A 28 -22.08 35.35 20.34
C ASN A 28 -22.69 34.12 19.60
N ILE A 29 -24.03 34.09 19.42
CA ILE A 29 -24.69 33.09 18.62
C ILE A 29 -24.32 33.24 17.13
N TYR A 30 -24.29 34.46 16.60
CA TYR A 30 -23.85 34.70 15.22
C TYR A 30 -22.34 34.51 15.04
N ALA A 31 -21.50 34.80 16.02
CA ALA A 31 -20.06 34.50 15.97
C ALA A 31 -19.77 32.99 16.02
N ASN A 32 -20.57 32.23 16.80
CA ASN A 32 -20.48 30.77 16.81
C ASN A 32 -21.18 30.10 15.60
N ALA A 33 -22.10 30.81 14.90
CA ALA A 33 -22.78 30.32 13.70
C ALA A 33 -22.00 30.60 12.40
N GLN A 34 -20.92 31.37 12.43
CA GLN A 34 -19.87 31.29 11.43
C GLN A 34 -18.95 30.10 11.77
N ILE A 35 -19.52 28.89 11.84
CA ILE A 35 -18.78 27.68 11.52
C ILE A 35 -18.35 27.91 10.07
N LYS A 36 -17.12 28.34 9.89
CA LYS A 36 -16.43 28.32 8.62
C LYS A 36 -16.64 26.90 8.11
N SER A 37 -17.49 26.72 7.13
CA SER A 37 -17.56 25.46 6.40
C SER A 37 -16.14 25.28 5.86
N GLU A 38 -15.30 24.55 6.60
CA GLU A 38 -13.99 24.21 6.09
C GLU A 38 -14.27 23.42 4.82
N LYS A 39 -13.74 23.92 3.70
CA LYS A 39 -13.87 23.28 2.40
C LYS A 39 -13.40 21.85 2.56
N THR A 40 -14.25 20.87 2.31
CA THR A 40 -13.86 19.46 2.30
C THR A 40 -12.67 19.27 1.37
N ILE A 41 -11.59 18.72 1.90
CA ILE A 41 -10.37 18.44 1.14
C ILE A 41 -10.63 17.25 0.22
N LYS A 42 -10.45 17.45 -1.09
CA LYS A 42 -10.64 16.42 -2.11
C LYS A 42 -9.30 15.78 -2.48
N ILE A 43 -9.19 14.50 -2.26
CA ILE A 43 -7.99 13.71 -2.56
C ILE A 43 -8.35 12.68 -3.63
N VAL A 44 -7.74 12.81 -4.81
CA VAL A 44 -7.86 11.77 -5.83
C VAL A 44 -6.86 10.66 -5.55
N VAL A 45 -7.33 9.42 -5.60
CA VAL A 45 -6.54 8.21 -5.38
C VAL A 45 -6.58 7.37 -6.64
N LEU A 46 -5.54 7.47 -7.43
CA LEU A 46 -5.36 6.70 -8.66
C LEU A 46 -4.65 5.39 -8.33
N LEU A 47 -5.34 4.28 -8.50
CA LEU A 47 -4.85 2.95 -8.21
C LEU A 47 -4.54 2.18 -9.50
N SER A 48 -3.56 1.31 -9.45
CA SER A 48 -3.21 0.45 -10.59
C SER A 48 -4.34 -0.51 -10.93
N SER A 49 -4.96 -1.13 -9.92
CA SER A 49 -6.12 -2.00 -10.07
C SER A 49 -6.86 -2.18 -8.75
N PHE A 50 -8.20 -2.12 -8.79
CA PHE A 50 -9.04 -2.49 -7.64
C PHE A 50 -9.04 -4.00 -7.36
N ASN A 51 -8.65 -4.81 -8.35
CA ASN A 51 -8.58 -6.26 -8.22
C ASN A 51 -7.26 -6.75 -7.61
N ASP A 52 -6.27 -5.87 -7.44
CA ASP A 52 -5.05 -6.22 -6.71
C ASP A 52 -5.37 -6.32 -5.21
N ALA A 53 -5.06 -7.47 -4.61
CA ALA A 53 -5.44 -7.77 -3.23
C ALA A 53 -4.79 -6.80 -2.21
N TYR A 54 -3.53 -6.42 -2.42
CA TYR A 54 -2.83 -5.49 -1.53
C TYR A 54 -3.31 -4.04 -1.73
N ILE A 55 -3.47 -3.61 -2.98
CA ILE A 55 -3.97 -2.27 -3.31
C ILE A 55 -5.41 -2.07 -2.81
N SER A 56 -6.25 -3.11 -2.88
CA SER A 56 -7.60 -3.11 -2.29
C SER A 56 -7.56 -2.86 -0.78
N LEU A 57 -6.63 -3.48 -0.05
CA LEU A 57 -6.48 -3.24 1.39
C LEU A 57 -6.04 -1.79 1.71
N ILE A 58 -5.22 -1.16 0.87
CA ILE A 58 -4.89 0.27 1.02
C ILE A 58 -6.14 1.11 0.81
N LYS A 59 -6.92 0.83 -0.24
CA LYS A 59 -8.18 1.51 -0.53
C LYS A 59 -9.14 1.42 0.66
N ASP A 60 -9.37 0.24 1.21
CA ASP A 60 -10.26 0.01 2.35
C ASP A 60 -9.81 0.80 3.60
N ASN A 61 -8.49 0.89 3.84
CA ASN A 61 -7.95 1.70 4.94
C ASN A 61 -8.11 3.20 4.70
N LEU A 62 -7.97 3.70 3.47
CA LEU A 62 -8.27 5.09 3.14
C LEU A 62 -9.77 5.40 3.30
N GLU A 63 -10.66 4.49 2.91
CA GLU A 63 -12.11 4.62 3.16
C GLU A 63 -12.43 4.66 4.66
N ARG A 64 -11.74 3.86 5.48
CA ARG A 64 -11.84 3.94 6.94
C ARG A 64 -11.41 5.31 7.45
N ILE A 65 -10.26 5.82 6.99
CA ILE A 65 -9.75 7.15 7.35
C ILE A 65 -10.77 8.23 6.97
N GLN A 66 -11.41 8.14 5.79
CA GLN A 66 -12.46 9.07 5.38
C GLN A 66 -13.66 9.04 6.34
N LYS A 67 -14.11 7.86 6.75
CA LYS A 67 -15.22 7.72 7.72
C LYS A 67 -14.89 8.34 9.07
N GLU A 68 -13.65 8.18 9.53
CA GLU A 68 -13.16 8.76 10.79
C GLU A 68 -13.02 10.29 10.71
N ASN A 69 -12.83 10.85 9.50
CA ASN A 69 -12.66 12.27 9.22
C ASN A 69 -13.80 12.82 8.33
N ALA A 70 -15.00 12.26 8.45
CA ALA A 70 -16.16 12.70 7.69
C ALA A 70 -16.36 14.23 7.83
N ASN A 71 -16.66 14.92 6.76
CA ASN A 71 -16.73 16.37 6.57
C ASN A 71 -15.39 17.10 6.35
N ASN A 72 -14.25 16.47 6.61
CA ASN A 72 -12.93 17.11 6.43
C ASN A 72 -12.23 16.63 5.16
N VAL A 73 -12.42 15.36 4.78
CA VAL A 73 -11.75 14.75 3.63
C VAL A 73 -12.70 13.88 2.81
N GLU A 74 -12.55 13.95 1.50
CA GLU A 74 -13.21 13.08 0.51
C GLU A 74 -12.15 12.43 -0.36
N PHE A 75 -12.11 11.08 -0.41
CA PHE A 75 -11.29 10.33 -1.35
C PHE A 75 -12.10 9.95 -2.58
N ILE A 76 -11.54 10.22 -3.75
CA ILE A 76 -12.12 9.87 -5.07
C ILE A 76 -11.22 8.78 -5.66
N PHE A 77 -11.69 7.54 -5.65
CA PHE A 77 -10.91 6.39 -6.13
C PHE A 77 -11.10 6.15 -7.61
N LEU A 78 -9.98 5.97 -8.33
CA LEU A 78 -9.95 5.71 -9.76
C LEU A 78 -9.21 4.40 -10.03
N ASP A 79 -9.82 3.51 -10.83
CA ASP A 79 -9.30 2.19 -11.16
C ASP A 79 -8.58 2.18 -12.51
N GLY A 80 -7.27 2.03 -12.50
CA GLY A 80 -6.42 1.88 -13.69
C GLY A 80 -6.58 0.54 -14.42
N LYS A 81 -7.31 -0.43 -13.82
CA LYS A 81 -7.59 -1.77 -14.38
C LYS A 81 -6.34 -2.51 -14.88
N ASN A 82 -5.21 -2.25 -14.22
CA ASN A 82 -3.89 -2.77 -14.61
C ASN A 82 -3.55 -2.50 -16.09
N ASN A 83 -4.02 -1.36 -16.61
CA ASN A 83 -3.85 -0.92 -18.00
C ASN A 83 -3.31 0.52 -18.05
N THR A 84 -2.16 0.69 -18.67
CA THR A 84 -1.47 2.00 -18.76
C THR A 84 -2.28 3.04 -19.55
N ASP A 85 -2.96 2.64 -20.61
CA ASP A 85 -3.73 3.58 -21.44
C ASP A 85 -4.96 4.08 -20.70
N ILE A 86 -5.71 3.17 -20.02
CA ILE A 86 -6.84 3.53 -19.17
C ILE A 86 -6.36 4.48 -18.05
N GLN A 87 -5.23 4.17 -17.42
CA GLN A 87 -4.70 5.01 -16.35
C GLN A 87 -4.29 6.39 -16.88
N ASN A 88 -3.71 6.50 -18.06
CA ASN A 88 -3.36 7.76 -18.70
C ASN A 88 -4.59 8.61 -19.08
N GLU A 89 -5.68 7.99 -19.50
CA GLU A 89 -6.96 8.68 -19.75
C GLU A 89 -7.55 9.23 -18.45
N LEU A 90 -7.54 8.42 -17.37
CA LEU A 90 -7.97 8.84 -16.04
C LEU A 90 -7.14 10.02 -15.52
N ILE A 91 -5.81 9.99 -15.68
CA ILE A 91 -4.93 11.10 -15.31
C ILE A 91 -5.33 12.37 -16.07
N THR A 92 -5.52 12.27 -17.38
CA THR A 92 -5.83 13.41 -18.22
C THR A 92 -7.18 14.04 -17.86
N SER A 93 -8.22 13.23 -17.67
CA SER A 93 -9.54 13.70 -17.25
C SER A 93 -9.53 14.29 -15.85
N THR A 94 -8.84 13.65 -14.90
CA THR A 94 -8.73 14.11 -13.51
C THR A 94 -8.03 15.47 -13.41
N LEU A 95 -6.96 15.68 -14.16
CA LEU A 95 -6.22 16.96 -14.15
C LEU A 95 -7.02 18.13 -14.75
N SER A 96 -8.22 17.90 -15.29
CA SER A 96 -9.17 18.94 -15.71
C SER A 96 -10.20 19.30 -14.64
N THR A 97 -10.18 18.63 -13.48
CA THR A 97 -11.08 18.86 -12.33
C THR A 97 -10.37 19.51 -11.16
N ASP A 98 -11.13 20.00 -10.18
CA ASP A 98 -10.59 20.61 -8.96
C ASP A 98 -10.44 19.57 -7.86
N PHE A 99 -9.22 19.41 -7.35
CA PHE A 99 -8.90 18.60 -6.17
C PHE A 99 -7.61 19.13 -5.50
N ASP A 100 -7.35 18.69 -4.28
CA ASP A 100 -6.32 19.31 -3.43
C ASP A 100 -5.03 18.45 -3.37
N LEU A 101 -5.11 17.12 -3.67
CA LEU A 101 -3.98 16.18 -3.64
C LEU A 101 -4.22 15.00 -4.59
N LEU A 102 -3.16 14.52 -5.21
CA LEU A 102 -3.16 13.27 -5.99
C LEU A 102 -2.29 12.20 -5.29
N LEU A 103 -2.88 11.09 -4.92
CA LEU A 103 -2.18 9.86 -4.52
C LEU A 103 -2.17 8.92 -5.72
N ALA A 104 -1.00 8.47 -6.15
CA ALA A 104 -0.88 7.69 -7.38
C ALA A 104 -0.05 6.41 -7.19
N ASN A 105 -0.69 5.27 -7.43
CA ASN A 105 -0.07 3.98 -7.64
C ASN A 105 -0.12 3.67 -9.15
N LEU A 106 1.01 3.85 -9.83
CA LEU A 106 1.07 3.76 -11.29
C LEU A 106 1.18 2.31 -11.77
N VAL A 107 0.54 2.00 -12.90
CA VAL A 107 0.65 0.70 -13.61
C VAL A 107 2.03 0.56 -14.24
N ASN A 108 2.48 1.60 -14.95
CA ASN A 108 3.80 1.63 -15.57
C ASN A 108 4.79 2.44 -14.72
N LEU A 109 5.81 1.77 -14.21
CA LEU A 109 6.85 2.33 -13.32
C LEU A 109 8.13 2.71 -14.04
N ASP A 110 8.15 2.77 -15.39
CA ASP A 110 9.30 3.23 -16.14
C ASP A 110 9.57 4.71 -15.86
N ALA A 111 10.84 5.08 -15.77
CA ALA A 111 11.26 6.45 -15.43
C ALA A 111 10.65 7.50 -16.37
N ASN A 112 10.58 7.23 -17.67
CA ASN A 112 9.99 8.14 -18.65
C ASN A 112 8.48 8.35 -18.43
N ASN A 113 7.76 7.28 -18.05
CA ASN A 113 6.32 7.36 -17.74
C ASN A 113 6.10 8.18 -16.47
N ILE A 114 6.91 7.94 -15.43
CA ILE A 114 6.85 8.72 -14.18
C ILE A 114 7.17 10.19 -14.43
N ASP A 115 8.21 10.49 -15.21
CA ASP A 115 8.57 11.87 -15.54
C ASP A 115 7.45 12.57 -16.33
N SER A 116 6.85 11.89 -17.30
CA SER A 116 5.69 12.41 -18.05
C SER A 116 4.50 12.71 -17.12
N PHE A 117 4.18 11.78 -16.23
CA PHE A 117 3.12 11.93 -15.23
C PHE A 117 3.39 13.13 -14.31
N ILE A 118 4.56 13.19 -13.68
CA ILE A 118 4.93 14.28 -12.76
C ILE A 118 4.91 15.63 -13.46
N ASN A 119 5.39 15.74 -14.71
CA ASN A 119 5.36 16.98 -15.48
C ASN A 119 3.93 17.47 -15.76
N LYS A 120 2.99 16.56 -16.05
CA LYS A 120 1.55 16.89 -16.19
C LYS A 120 0.99 17.43 -14.87
N VAL A 121 1.25 16.77 -13.73
CA VAL A 121 0.78 17.20 -12.40
C VAL A 121 1.41 18.53 -12.00
N LYS A 122 2.71 18.69 -12.22
CA LYS A 122 3.46 19.94 -11.97
C LYS A 122 2.87 21.13 -12.71
N SER A 123 2.45 20.95 -13.98
CA SER A 123 1.83 22.02 -14.78
C SER A 123 0.53 22.56 -14.17
N LYS A 124 -0.13 21.78 -13.30
CA LYS A 124 -1.32 22.16 -12.54
C LYS A 124 -1.03 22.61 -11.11
N ASN A 125 0.25 22.57 -10.70
CA ASN A 125 0.71 22.94 -9.36
C ASN A 125 0.05 22.13 -8.22
N ILE A 126 -0.36 20.89 -8.46
CA ILE A 126 -1.07 20.01 -7.52
C ILE A 126 -0.06 19.16 -6.76
N PRO A 127 -0.13 19.04 -5.43
CA PRO A 127 0.66 18.09 -4.66
C PRO A 127 0.42 16.66 -5.11
N VAL A 128 1.48 15.84 -5.15
CA VAL A 128 1.38 14.43 -5.56
C VAL A 128 2.25 13.53 -4.71
N ILE A 129 1.72 12.37 -4.36
CA ILE A 129 2.47 11.30 -3.70
C ILE A 129 2.37 10.05 -4.57
N LEU A 130 3.52 9.62 -5.10
CA LEU A 130 3.65 8.28 -5.68
C LEU A 130 3.81 7.27 -4.55
N PHE A 131 3.16 6.12 -4.64
CA PHE A 131 3.27 5.10 -3.61
C PHE A 131 3.29 3.68 -4.14
N ASN A 132 3.77 2.76 -3.30
CA ASN A 132 3.97 1.35 -3.64
C ASN A 132 4.84 1.18 -4.89
N ILE A 133 5.96 1.86 -4.91
CA ILE A 133 7.00 1.80 -5.95
C ILE A 133 8.37 1.59 -5.31
N VAL A 134 9.39 1.26 -6.11
CA VAL A 134 10.77 1.19 -5.62
C VAL A 134 11.27 2.58 -5.17
N PRO A 135 12.22 2.62 -4.21
CA PRO A 135 12.73 3.88 -3.66
C PRO A 135 13.70 4.59 -4.62
N PHE A 136 13.17 5.11 -5.73
CA PHE A 136 13.99 5.89 -6.68
C PHE A 136 13.36 7.25 -6.98
N VAL A 137 14.16 8.18 -7.47
CA VAL A 137 13.76 9.57 -7.73
C VAL A 137 14.18 9.96 -9.13
N THR A 138 13.19 10.32 -9.95
CA THR A 138 13.44 10.84 -11.32
C THR A 138 13.79 12.33 -11.29
N THR A 139 14.22 12.86 -12.45
CA THR A 139 14.52 14.28 -12.61
C THR A 139 13.29 15.17 -12.35
N SER A 140 12.10 14.73 -12.81
CA SER A 140 10.86 15.47 -12.61
C SER A 140 10.44 15.53 -11.13
N ILE A 141 10.60 14.44 -10.38
CA ILE A 141 10.34 14.43 -8.93
C ILE A 141 11.28 15.44 -8.23
N LYS A 142 12.59 15.38 -8.49
CA LYS A 142 13.57 16.30 -7.89
C LYS A 142 13.27 17.77 -8.18
N SER A 143 12.70 18.05 -9.34
CA SER A 143 12.38 19.42 -9.76
C SER A 143 11.01 19.93 -9.29
N TYR A 144 10.25 19.10 -8.54
CA TYR A 144 8.92 19.46 -8.07
C TYR A 144 8.78 19.23 -6.56
N PRO A 145 8.97 20.27 -5.72
CA PRO A 145 8.95 20.13 -4.25
C PRO A 145 7.63 19.61 -3.66
N LYS A 146 6.54 19.61 -4.44
CA LYS A 146 5.24 19.04 -4.06
C LYS A 146 5.07 17.58 -4.49
N ALA A 147 6.09 16.96 -5.07
CA ALA A 147 6.11 15.54 -5.42
C ALA A 147 6.92 14.74 -4.40
N LEU A 148 6.31 13.72 -3.81
CA LEU A 148 6.96 12.81 -2.88
C LEU A 148 6.74 11.36 -3.30
N VAL A 149 7.55 10.47 -2.75
CA VAL A 149 7.48 9.04 -2.96
C VAL A 149 7.37 8.33 -1.61
N ILE A 150 6.34 7.49 -1.45
CA ILE A 150 6.25 6.54 -0.35
C ILE A 150 6.52 5.16 -0.94
N ALA A 151 7.77 4.74 -0.82
CA ALA A 151 8.31 3.55 -1.45
C ALA A 151 8.23 2.33 -0.56
N THR A 152 8.46 1.17 -1.16
CA THR A 152 8.69 -0.09 -0.46
C THR A 152 10.00 -0.71 -0.94
N SER A 153 10.77 -1.30 -0.01
CA SER A 153 12.03 -1.93 -0.35
C SER A 153 11.81 -3.36 -0.87
N ALA A 154 11.72 -3.50 -2.19
CA ALA A 154 11.64 -4.83 -2.81
C ALA A 154 12.85 -5.72 -2.49
N GLU A 155 14.01 -5.12 -2.27
CA GLU A 155 15.23 -5.79 -1.75
C GLU A 155 14.95 -6.40 -0.37
N GLN A 156 14.51 -5.59 0.60
CA GLN A 156 14.18 -6.07 1.94
C GLN A 156 13.12 -7.17 1.90
N SER A 157 12.08 -7.00 1.09
CA SER A 157 11.04 -8.01 0.90
C SER A 157 11.62 -9.34 0.39
N GLY A 158 12.51 -9.30 -0.62
CA GLY A 158 13.17 -10.49 -1.14
C GLY A 158 14.09 -11.15 -0.10
N ILE A 159 14.86 -10.36 0.64
CA ILE A 159 15.73 -10.87 1.73
C ILE A 159 14.86 -11.60 2.78
N LEU A 160 13.77 -11.03 3.21
CA LEU A 160 12.88 -11.66 4.19
C LEU A 160 12.22 -12.95 3.65
N GLN A 161 11.79 -12.96 2.38
CA GLN A 161 11.32 -14.21 1.75
C GLN A 161 12.41 -15.29 1.71
N GLY A 162 13.62 -14.92 1.32
CA GLY A 162 14.77 -15.83 1.32
C GLY A 162 15.05 -16.39 2.72
N ASN A 163 14.98 -15.54 3.75
CA ASN A 163 15.19 -15.95 5.14
C ASN A 163 14.13 -16.97 5.62
N LEU A 164 12.88 -16.84 5.22
CA LEU A 164 11.84 -17.83 5.52
C LEU A 164 12.26 -19.22 5.01
N ILE A 165 12.74 -19.32 3.77
CA ILE A 165 13.22 -20.56 3.17
C ILE A 165 14.50 -21.06 3.86
N VAL A 166 15.48 -20.18 4.11
CA VAL A 166 16.72 -20.51 4.83
C VAL A 166 16.44 -21.10 6.21
N ASN A 167 15.52 -20.49 6.96
CA ASN A 167 15.14 -20.95 8.28
C ASN A 167 14.46 -22.34 8.21
N ALA A 168 13.57 -22.56 7.24
CA ALA A 168 12.92 -23.85 7.05
C ALA A 168 13.94 -24.94 6.66
N TRP A 169 14.84 -24.64 5.72
CA TRP A 169 15.93 -25.55 5.34
C TRP A 169 16.81 -25.92 6.51
N LYS A 170 17.28 -24.95 7.29
CA LYS A 170 18.12 -25.21 8.47
C LYS A 170 17.41 -25.99 9.56
N SER A 171 16.12 -25.76 9.74
CA SER A 171 15.31 -26.45 10.77
C SER A 171 14.96 -27.89 10.41
N ASN A 172 14.71 -28.19 9.15
CA ASN A 172 14.26 -29.52 8.70
C ASN A 172 14.73 -29.86 7.29
N LYS A 173 16.06 -29.85 7.10
CA LYS A 173 16.67 -30.16 5.81
C LYS A 173 16.22 -31.50 5.26
N ALA A 174 16.14 -32.54 6.10
CA ALA A 174 15.79 -33.88 5.66
C ALA A 174 14.38 -33.98 5.05
N ALA A 175 13.46 -33.08 5.42
CA ALA A 175 12.12 -33.03 4.81
C ALA A 175 12.08 -32.19 3.54
N MET A 176 12.99 -31.22 3.39
CA MET A 176 13.07 -30.34 2.23
C MET A 176 13.91 -30.91 1.11
N ASP A 177 15.13 -31.35 1.40
CA ASP A 177 16.09 -31.97 0.46
C ASP A 177 15.68 -33.45 0.20
N LYS A 178 14.63 -33.62 -0.62
CA LYS A 178 13.97 -34.92 -0.81
C LYS A 178 14.86 -35.93 -1.56
N ASN A 179 15.66 -35.43 -2.49
CA ASN A 179 16.58 -36.24 -3.29
C ASN A 179 17.97 -36.38 -2.65
N LYS A 180 18.27 -35.65 -1.57
CA LYS A 180 19.51 -35.65 -0.78
C LYS A 180 20.74 -35.18 -1.56
N ASP A 181 20.57 -34.29 -2.53
CA ASP A 181 21.68 -33.74 -3.34
C ASP A 181 22.28 -32.44 -2.77
N ASN A 182 21.70 -31.91 -1.67
CA ASN A 182 22.07 -30.65 -1.03
C ASN A 182 21.85 -29.41 -1.91
N ILE A 183 20.91 -29.48 -2.86
CA ILE A 183 20.48 -28.38 -3.70
C ILE A 183 18.97 -28.18 -3.44
N LEU A 184 18.53 -26.95 -3.30
CA LEU A 184 17.11 -26.61 -3.18
C LEU A 184 16.51 -26.43 -4.57
N GLN A 185 15.68 -27.38 -5.02
CA GLN A 185 14.95 -27.28 -6.26
C GLN A 185 13.66 -26.49 -6.06
N TYR A 186 13.53 -25.36 -6.74
CA TYR A 186 12.40 -24.46 -6.52
C TYR A 186 11.67 -24.05 -7.80
N ILE A 187 10.40 -23.63 -7.62
CA ILE A 187 9.61 -22.94 -8.63
C ILE A 187 9.55 -21.45 -8.22
N MET A 188 9.82 -20.54 -9.17
CA MET A 188 9.61 -19.12 -9.01
C MET A 188 8.29 -18.70 -9.66
N LEU A 189 7.37 -18.09 -8.90
CA LEU A 189 6.14 -17.51 -9.42
C LEU A 189 6.26 -15.98 -9.45
N THR A 190 6.13 -15.39 -10.63
CA THR A 190 6.21 -13.94 -10.84
C THR A 190 4.93 -13.41 -11.47
N ASP A 191 4.65 -12.12 -11.27
CA ASP A 191 3.64 -11.42 -12.04
C ASP A 191 4.12 -11.18 -13.48
N LYS A 192 3.19 -11.22 -14.44
CA LYS A 192 3.48 -11.00 -15.87
C LYS A 192 4.08 -9.61 -16.14
N ASN A 193 3.71 -8.63 -15.36
CA ASN A 193 4.19 -7.25 -15.54
C ASN A 193 5.67 -7.05 -15.20
N ASN A 194 6.37 -8.08 -14.72
CA ASN A 194 7.82 -8.13 -14.45
C ASN A 194 8.48 -6.75 -14.19
N ASN A 195 7.85 -5.99 -13.30
CA ASN A 195 8.29 -4.64 -12.95
C ASN A 195 9.54 -4.67 -12.04
N THR A 196 10.10 -3.52 -11.76
CA THR A 196 11.31 -3.38 -10.93
C THR A 196 11.14 -3.96 -9.52
N LEU A 197 9.92 -3.93 -8.94
CA LEU A 197 9.62 -4.52 -7.63
C LEU A 197 9.72 -6.05 -7.69
N THR A 198 9.07 -6.68 -8.65
CA THR A 198 9.06 -8.15 -8.81
C THR A 198 10.44 -8.68 -9.16
N THR A 199 11.17 -7.99 -10.03
CA THR A 199 12.55 -8.35 -10.41
C THR A 199 13.49 -8.29 -9.21
N ALA A 200 13.45 -7.21 -8.43
CA ALA A 200 14.29 -7.06 -7.25
C ALA A 200 13.94 -8.11 -6.19
N ARG A 201 12.65 -8.30 -5.86
CA ARG A 201 12.20 -9.32 -4.90
C ARG A 201 12.69 -10.72 -5.28
N THR A 202 12.52 -11.11 -6.54
CA THR A 202 13.02 -12.40 -7.07
C THR A 202 14.52 -12.53 -6.89
N ARG A 203 15.30 -11.52 -7.28
CA ARG A 203 16.76 -11.54 -7.19
C ARG A 203 17.21 -11.71 -5.74
N TYR A 204 16.70 -10.88 -4.84
CA TYR A 204 17.15 -10.86 -3.45
C TYR A 204 16.68 -12.07 -2.65
N SER A 205 15.53 -12.69 -2.98
CA SER A 205 15.13 -13.93 -2.32
C SER A 205 16.11 -15.06 -2.63
N ILE A 206 16.52 -15.20 -3.88
CA ILE A 206 17.47 -16.25 -4.28
C ILE A 206 18.90 -15.94 -3.81
N SER A 207 19.37 -14.69 -3.90
CA SER A 207 20.69 -14.35 -3.38
C SER A 207 20.81 -14.62 -1.87
N THR A 208 19.79 -14.30 -1.08
CA THR A 208 19.74 -14.57 0.35
C THR A 208 19.87 -16.06 0.67
N ILE A 209 19.19 -16.92 -0.10
CA ILE A 209 19.29 -18.37 0.07
C ILE A 209 20.71 -18.86 -0.25
N ASN A 210 21.28 -18.39 -1.37
CA ASN A 210 22.63 -18.76 -1.78
C ASN A 210 23.72 -18.23 -0.82
N ASP A 211 23.58 -16.99 -0.34
CA ASP A 211 24.50 -16.37 0.64
C ASP A 211 24.48 -17.10 1.98
N ALA A 212 23.38 -17.78 2.32
CA ALA A 212 23.27 -18.68 3.47
C ALA A 212 23.95 -20.04 3.26
N GLY A 213 24.60 -20.27 2.10
CA GLY A 213 25.32 -21.49 1.76
C GLY A 213 24.43 -22.61 1.20
N ILE A 214 23.17 -22.32 0.83
CA ILE A 214 22.24 -23.26 0.24
C ILE A 214 22.31 -23.11 -1.28
N LYS A 215 22.77 -24.13 -1.99
CA LYS A 215 22.75 -24.16 -3.45
C LYS A 215 21.30 -24.24 -3.94
N THR A 216 20.97 -23.52 -5.01
CA THR A 216 19.61 -23.51 -5.58
C THR A 216 19.59 -23.92 -7.04
N GLU A 217 18.52 -24.61 -7.45
CA GLU A 217 18.21 -24.93 -8.84
C GLU A 217 16.80 -24.46 -9.17
N GLU A 218 16.66 -23.54 -10.12
CA GLU A 218 15.37 -23.09 -10.62
C GLU A 218 14.79 -24.10 -11.61
N LEU A 219 13.84 -24.92 -11.19
CA LEU A 219 13.17 -25.89 -12.07
C LEU A 219 12.32 -25.19 -13.13
N SER A 220 11.66 -24.11 -12.74
CA SER A 220 10.86 -23.28 -13.64
C SER A 220 10.61 -21.91 -13.05
N ARG A 221 10.58 -20.92 -13.93
CA ARG A 221 10.04 -19.59 -13.63
C ARG A 221 8.73 -19.42 -14.37
N ILE A 222 7.68 -19.08 -13.63
CA ILE A 222 6.32 -19.00 -14.13
C ILE A 222 5.85 -17.57 -13.99
N SER A 223 5.48 -16.96 -15.12
CA SER A 223 4.85 -15.65 -15.14
C SER A 223 3.34 -15.82 -15.29
N SER A 224 2.57 -15.25 -14.37
CA SER A 224 1.11 -15.33 -14.32
C SER A 224 0.48 -13.96 -14.55
N GLU A 225 -0.82 -13.97 -14.94
CA GLU A 225 -1.64 -12.75 -15.07
C GLU A 225 -1.94 -12.04 -13.72
N GLY A 226 -1.28 -12.45 -12.63
CA GLY A 226 -1.45 -11.85 -11.31
C GLY A 226 -2.71 -12.30 -10.56
N THR A 227 -3.51 -13.20 -11.12
CA THR A 227 -4.69 -13.77 -10.46
C THR A 227 -4.39 -15.11 -9.83
N LYS A 228 -5.15 -15.43 -8.78
CA LYS A 228 -5.06 -16.73 -8.08
C LYS A 228 -5.37 -17.91 -9.02
N GLU A 229 -6.40 -17.75 -9.83
CA GLU A 229 -6.86 -18.78 -10.80
C GLU A 229 -5.81 -19.05 -11.88
N ALA A 230 -5.20 -17.99 -12.43
CA ALA A 230 -4.14 -18.14 -13.43
C ALA A 230 -2.90 -18.81 -12.83
N ALA A 231 -2.49 -18.41 -11.62
CA ALA A 231 -1.38 -19.03 -10.91
C ALA A 231 -1.68 -20.51 -10.60
N GLN A 232 -2.90 -20.85 -10.19
CA GLN A 232 -3.33 -22.23 -9.94
C GLN A 232 -3.24 -23.08 -11.20
N MET A 233 -3.82 -22.64 -12.33
CA MET A 233 -3.80 -23.40 -13.59
C MET A 233 -2.39 -23.71 -14.07
N ILE A 234 -1.51 -22.70 -14.03
CA ILE A 234 -0.13 -22.89 -14.48
C ILE A 234 0.62 -23.80 -13.51
N MET A 235 0.39 -23.64 -12.20
CA MET A 235 1.04 -24.49 -11.19
C MET A 235 0.58 -25.95 -11.28
N GLU A 236 -0.69 -26.23 -11.63
CA GLU A 236 -1.17 -27.60 -11.86
C GLU A 236 -0.35 -28.30 -12.97
N SER A 237 -0.17 -27.64 -14.12
CA SER A 237 0.65 -28.18 -15.21
C SER A 237 2.13 -28.33 -14.83
N THR A 238 2.65 -27.39 -14.05
CA THR A 238 4.03 -27.41 -13.55
C THR A 238 4.24 -28.57 -12.56
N PHE A 239 3.26 -28.79 -11.67
CA PHE A 239 3.33 -29.90 -10.73
C PHE A 239 3.27 -31.27 -11.45
N LEU A 240 2.46 -31.40 -12.49
CA LEU A 240 2.45 -32.64 -13.31
C LEU A 240 3.80 -32.92 -13.98
N LYS A 241 4.55 -31.87 -14.34
CA LYS A 241 5.86 -32.00 -14.97
C LYS A 241 6.98 -32.34 -13.98
N TYR A 242 7.00 -31.71 -12.82
CA TYR A 242 8.13 -31.81 -11.88
C TYR A 242 7.84 -32.62 -10.63
N GLY A 243 6.57 -32.70 -10.20
CA GLY A 243 6.11 -33.53 -9.08
C GLY A 243 6.95 -33.34 -7.81
N ASP A 244 7.42 -34.49 -7.29
CA ASP A 244 8.22 -34.54 -6.06
C ASP A 244 9.61 -33.88 -6.17
N LYS A 245 10.06 -33.45 -7.35
CA LYS A 245 11.30 -32.70 -7.50
C LYS A 245 11.17 -31.28 -6.96
N ILE A 246 9.93 -30.77 -6.78
CA ILE A 246 9.69 -29.43 -6.24
C ILE A 246 9.90 -29.48 -4.73
N GLU A 247 10.86 -28.70 -4.22
CA GLU A 247 11.21 -28.62 -2.81
C GLU A 247 10.81 -27.30 -2.17
N ALA A 248 10.62 -26.25 -2.98
CA ALA A 248 10.05 -24.99 -2.53
C ALA A 248 9.34 -24.24 -3.65
N ILE A 249 8.39 -23.39 -3.28
CA ILE A 249 7.75 -22.42 -4.17
C ILE A 249 7.95 -21.02 -3.58
N ILE A 250 8.54 -20.12 -4.38
CA ILE A 250 8.78 -18.73 -4.02
C ILE A 250 7.89 -17.88 -4.93
N ALA A 251 6.87 -17.26 -4.36
CA ALA A 251 5.92 -16.42 -5.09
C ALA A 251 6.15 -14.93 -4.79
N ASN A 252 6.10 -14.09 -5.81
CA ASN A 252 6.34 -12.66 -5.65
C ASN A 252 5.26 -11.95 -4.82
N ASN A 253 4.07 -12.54 -4.68
CA ASN A 253 3.02 -12.07 -3.79
C ASN A 253 2.16 -13.23 -3.28
N ASP A 254 1.29 -12.93 -2.33
CA ASP A 254 0.41 -13.92 -1.71
C ASP A 254 -0.67 -14.45 -2.66
N THR A 255 -1.16 -13.64 -3.60
CA THR A 255 -2.15 -14.08 -4.59
C THR A 255 -1.62 -15.24 -5.42
N LEU A 256 -0.37 -15.13 -5.88
CA LEU A 256 0.32 -16.20 -6.61
C LEU A 256 0.62 -17.41 -5.71
N ALA A 257 1.06 -17.18 -4.47
CA ALA A 257 1.32 -18.22 -3.49
C ALA A 257 0.06 -19.05 -3.20
N ILE A 258 -1.08 -18.40 -3.00
CA ILE A 258 -2.38 -19.03 -2.75
C ILE A 258 -2.79 -19.88 -3.96
N GLY A 259 -2.65 -19.34 -5.18
CA GLY A 259 -2.91 -20.11 -6.40
C GLY A 259 -2.06 -21.37 -6.48
N ALA A 260 -0.77 -21.28 -6.15
CA ALA A 260 0.11 -22.44 -6.08
C ALA A 260 -0.34 -23.46 -5.03
N ILE A 261 -0.71 -23.01 -3.84
CA ILE A 261 -1.21 -23.88 -2.77
C ILE A 261 -2.49 -24.59 -3.21
N ASN A 262 -3.43 -23.89 -3.83
CA ASN A 262 -4.67 -24.49 -4.36
C ASN A 262 -4.38 -25.60 -5.38
N ALA A 263 -3.38 -25.40 -6.25
CA ALA A 263 -2.92 -26.44 -7.18
C ALA A 263 -2.35 -27.65 -6.44
N LEU A 264 -1.43 -27.42 -5.48
CA LEU A 264 -0.81 -28.46 -4.68
C LEU A 264 -1.83 -29.30 -3.90
N GLN A 265 -2.86 -28.65 -3.36
CA GLN A 265 -3.93 -29.30 -2.59
C GLN A 265 -4.72 -30.31 -3.42
N LYS A 266 -4.90 -30.09 -4.72
CA LYS A 266 -5.53 -31.07 -5.62
C LYS A 266 -4.73 -32.39 -5.71
N TYR A 267 -3.44 -32.34 -5.46
CA TYR A 267 -2.54 -33.51 -5.47
C TYR A 267 -2.21 -34.02 -4.06
N GLY A 268 -2.93 -33.54 -3.04
CA GLY A 268 -2.77 -33.99 -1.66
C GLY A 268 -1.56 -33.37 -0.91
N TYR A 269 -0.95 -32.29 -1.45
CA TYR A 269 0.10 -31.55 -0.77
C TYR A 269 -0.48 -30.34 -0.01
N ASN A 270 0.28 -29.87 0.97
CA ASN A 270 -0.09 -28.74 1.81
C ASN A 270 -1.47 -28.91 2.50
N ILE A 271 -1.85 -30.20 2.67
CA ILE A 271 -2.97 -30.69 3.46
C ILE A 271 -2.43 -31.86 4.29
N GLY A 272 -2.50 -31.78 5.62
CA GLY A 272 -1.95 -32.83 6.48
C GLY A 272 -0.42 -32.92 6.45
N ASN A 273 0.14 -34.13 6.29
CA ASN A 273 1.57 -34.37 6.52
C ASN A 273 2.49 -34.15 5.30
N LYS A 274 1.94 -34.04 4.10
CA LYS A 274 2.72 -33.77 2.89
C LYS A 274 2.73 -32.28 2.61
N SER A 275 3.90 -31.66 2.61
CA SER A 275 4.01 -30.23 2.31
C SER A 275 5.18 -29.92 1.39
N ILE A 276 4.98 -28.91 0.57
CA ILE A 276 6.02 -28.17 -0.15
C ILE A 276 6.01 -26.77 0.44
N PRO A 277 7.14 -26.26 0.99
CA PRO A 277 7.22 -24.89 1.50
C PRO A 277 6.83 -23.88 0.42
N VAL A 278 5.86 -23.03 0.72
CA VAL A 278 5.42 -21.93 -0.15
C VAL A 278 5.58 -20.62 0.63
N VAL A 279 6.26 -19.64 0.03
CA VAL A 279 6.39 -18.29 0.59
C VAL A 279 5.82 -17.25 -0.36
N GLY A 280 5.20 -16.22 0.20
CA GLY A 280 4.59 -15.10 -0.51
C GLY A 280 5.11 -13.73 -0.04
N ALA A 281 4.40 -12.68 -0.39
CA ALA A 281 4.54 -11.33 0.15
C ALA A 281 3.17 -10.64 0.15
N ASP A 282 3.00 -9.67 1.05
CA ASP A 282 1.88 -8.77 1.32
C ASP A 282 1.13 -9.10 2.61
N ALA A 283 1.17 -10.35 3.07
CA ALA A 283 0.46 -10.85 4.27
C ALA A 283 -1.06 -10.56 4.23
N ILE A 284 -1.68 -10.80 3.06
CA ILE A 284 -3.14 -10.65 2.92
C ILE A 284 -3.88 -11.62 3.83
N PRO A 285 -5.14 -11.34 4.23
CA PRO A 285 -5.86 -12.17 5.21
C PRO A 285 -5.92 -13.65 4.85
N GLU A 286 -6.14 -14.02 3.59
CA GLU A 286 -6.19 -15.42 3.12
C GLU A 286 -4.85 -16.14 3.31
N ALA A 287 -3.72 -15.48 3.03
CA ALA A 287 -2.38 -16.03 3.25
C ALA A 287 -2.10 -16.27 4.74
N ARG A 288 -2.48 -15.33 5.60
CA ARG A 288 -2.35 -15.49 7.06
C ARG A 288 -3.13 -16.70 7.58
N GLU A 289 -4.32 -16.94 7.05
CA GLU A 289 -5.11 -18.13 7.40
C GLU A 289 -4.45 -19.44 6.91
N LEU A 290 -3.84 -19.44 5.72
CA LEU A 290 -3.10 -20.62 5.22
C LEU A 290 -1.84 -20.89 6.05
N ILE A 291 -1.16 -19.85 6.53
CA ILE A 291 -0.01 -19.99 7.44
C ILE A 291 -0.46 -20.57 8.78
N LYS A 292 -1.55 -20.08 9.38
CA LYS A 292 -2.11 -20.65 10.62
C LYS A 292 -2.51 -22.12 10.47
N LYS A 293 -2.96 -22.52 9.30
CA LYS A 293 -3.31 -23.92 8.99
C LYS A 293 -2.10 -24.79 8.66
N GLY A 294 -0.90 -24.23 8.56
CA GLY A 294 0.31 -24.94 8.13
C GLY A 294 0.36 -25.27 6.64
N SER A 295 -0.55 -24.71 5.83
CA SER A 295 -0.58 -24.91 4.37
C SER A 295 0.39 -24.00 3.62
N MET A 296 0.83 -22.90 4.26
CA MET A 296 1.81 -21.95 3.75
C MET A 296 2.91 -21.76 4.79
N LEU A 297 4.18 -21.71 4.36
CA LEU A 297 5.31 -21.58 5.26
C LEU A 297 5.35 -20.18 5.91
N GLY A 298 5.11 -19.14 5.12
CA GLY A 298 5.18 -17.77 5.59
C GLY A 298 5.02 -16.76 4.47
N THR A 299 4.92 -15.51 4.87
CA THR A 299 4.84 -14.38 3.95
C THR A 299 5.59 -13.17 4.54
N VAL A 300 5.75 -12.14 3.73
CA VAL A 300 6.38 -10.88 4.15
C VAL A 300 5.30 -9.80 4.26
N ILE A 301 5.19 -9.17 5.43
CA ILE A 301 4.18 -8.13 5.68
C ILE A 301 4.61 -6.85 4.99
N GLN A 302 3.73 -6.34 4.13
CA GLN A 302 3.64 -4.95 3.76
C GLN A 302 2.37 -4.39 4.43
N ASP A 303 2.51 -3.49 5.40
CA ASP A 303 1.37 -3.03 6.21
C ASP A 303 0.50 -2.02 5.44
N PRO A 304 -0.72 -2.40 4.97
CA PRO A 304 -1.58 -1.52 4.20
C PRO A 304 -2.20 -0.41 5.05
N SER A 305 -2.37 -0.63 6.36
CA SER A 305 -2.89 0.41 7.27
C SER A 305 -1.83 1.49 7.50
N ALA A 306 -0.59 1.09 7.79
CA ALA A 306 0.53 2.02 7.93
C ALA A 306 0.77 2.82 6.63
N MET A 307 0.64 2.17 5.45
CA MET A 307 0.73 2.84 4.16
C MET A 307 -0.37 3.90 4.02
N ALA A 308 -1.64 3.54 4.23
CA ALA A 308 -2.78 4.46 4.11
C ALA A 308 -2.68 5.66 5.08
N GLU A 309 -2.31 5.39 6.34
CA GLU A 309 -2.11 6.45 7.33
C GLU A 309 -0.96 7.40 6.96
N THR A 310 0.13 6.85 6.40
CA THR A 310 1.28 7.66 5.97
C THR A 310 0.88 8.52 4.77
N LEU A 311 0.19 7.96 3.77
CA LEU A 311 -0.34 8.69 2.62
C LEU A 311 -1.24 9.84 3.06
N TYR A 312 -2.15 9.59 4.00
CA TYR A 312 -3.05 10.61 4.52
C TYR A 312 -2.30 11.72 5.28
N LYS A 313 -1.45 11.36 6.26
CA LYS A 313 -0.73 12.34 7.09
C LYS A 313 0.22 13.20 6.26
N VAL A 314 1.04 12.56 5.41
CA VAL A 314 1.98 13.27 4.53
C VAL A 314 1.22 14.14 3.52
N GLY A 315 0.11 13.63 2.97
CA GLY A 315 -0.75 14.36 2.06
C GLY A 315 -1.34 15.62 2.69
N MET A 316 -1.89 15.52 3.89
CA MET A 316 -2.44 16.68 4.64
C MET A 316 -1.36 17.71 4.96
N ASN A 317 -0.15 17.26 5.31
CA ASN A 317 0.99 18.17 5.54
C ASN A 317 1.38 18.92 4.25
N LEU A 318 1.38 18.26 3.09
CA LEU A 318 1.64 18.89 1.79
C LEU A 318 0.59 19.95 1.43
N ILE A 319 -0.70 19.65 1.64
CA ILE A 319 -1.81 20.56 1.37
C ILE A 319 -1.70 21.81 2.25
N SER A 320 -1.36 21.63 3.53
CA SER A 320 -1.23 22.73 4.50
C SER A 320 0.11 23.48 4.42
N ASN A 321 1.00 23.13 3.48
CA ASN A 321 2.37 23.63 3.38
C ASN A 321 3.19 23.46 4.67
N SER A 322 2.88 22.45 5.48
CA SER A 322 3.66 22.01 6.64
C SER A 322 4.84 21.13 6.20
N PRO A 323 5.88 20.96 7.04
CA PRO A 323 6.92 19.97 6.74
C PRO A 323 6.30 18.60 6.49
N PRO A 324 6.58 17.92 5.37
CA PRO A 324 5.81 16.75 4.92
C PRO A 324 5.73 15.61 5.93
N LEU A 325 6.77 15.39 6.73
CA LEU A 325 6.84 14.29 7.71
C LEU A 325 6.46 14.70 9.14
N SER A 326 5.89 15.92 9.33
CA SER A 326 5.40 16.36 10.65
C SER A 326 4.39 15.34 11.21
N ASN A 327 4.54 15.01 12.50
CA ASN A 327 3.68 14.06 13.21
C ASN A 327 3.70 12.62 12.59
N THR A 328 4.76 12.25 11.90
CA THR A 328 5.05 10.88 11.47
C THR A 328 6.31 10.35 12.17
N ASN A 329 6.46 9.03 12.20
CA ASN A 329 7.68 8.38 12.72
C ASN A 329 8.70 8.10 11.60
N TYR A 330 8.46 8.60 10.39
CA TYR A 330 9.28 8.36 9.21
C TYR A 330 10.30 9.46 8.99
N LYS A 331 11.30 9.13 8.20
CA LYS A 331 12.33 10.05 7.71
C LYS A 331 12.47 9.89 6.20
N PHE A 332 12.86 10.94 5.53
CA PHE A 332 13.32 10.81 4.15
C PHE A 332 14.63 10.05 4.12
N ASN A 333 14.82 9.25 3.07
CA ASN A 333 16.12 8.71 2.75
C ASN A 333 17.07 9.84 2.26
N GLU A 334 18.26 9.48 1.84
CA GLU A 334 19.32 10.42 1.38
C GLU A 334 18.89 11.32 0.21
N THR A 335 17.86 10.93 -0.55
CA THR A 335 17.33 11.75 -1.68
C THR A 335 16.53 12.97 -1.21
N GLY A 336 16.00 12.97 0.01
CA GLY A 336 15.12 14.01 0.54
C GLY A 336 13.67 13.99 0.02
N PHE A 337 13.31 12.99 -0.83
CA PHE A 337 11.99 12.89 -1.47
C PHE A 337 11.28 11.57 -1.21
N VAL A 338 11.98 10.57 -0.69
CA VAL A 338 11.48 9.21 -0.53
C VAL A 338 11.37 8.84 0.93
N VAL A 339 10.21 8.34 1.33
CA VAL A 339 9.97 7.61 2.58
C VAL A 339 9.92 6.12 2.25
N GLU A 340 10.71 5.31 2.93
CA GLU A 340 10.72 3.85 2.73
C GLU A 340 9.91 3.18 3.83
N MET A 341 8.84 2.48 3.43
CA MET A 341 8.02 1.69 4.33
C MET A 341 8.70 0.34 4.62
N PRO A 342 8.83 -0.05 5.89
CA PRO A 342 9.51 -1.29 6.25
C PRO A 342 8.65 -2.52 5.95
N TYR A 343 9.32 -3.64 5.71
CA TYR A 343 8.73 -4.98 5.69
C TYR A 343 9.06 -5.76 6.95
N SER A 344 8.27 -6.79 7.26
CA SER A 344 8.55 -7.75 8.33
C SER A 344 8.10 -9.16 7.93
N GLU A 345 8.67 -10.20 8.56
CA GLU A 345 8.24 -11.58 8.35
C GLU A 345 6.92 -11.87 9.07
N TYR A 346 6.07 -12.68 8.43
CA TYR A 346 4.90 -13.30 9.03
C TYR A 346 4.98 -14.82 8.83
N LYS A 347 5.10 -15.54 9.92
CA LYS A 347 5.17 -17.02 9.98
C LYS A 347 4.48 -17.50 11.25
N GLN A 348 4.28 -18.83 11.36
CA GLN A 348 3.78 -19.44 12.61
C GLN A 348 4.68 -19.13 13.80
#